data_e3b314900f178533212013eaf9a5f53f
#
_entry.id   e3b314900f178533212013eaf9a5f53f
#
_cell.length_a   1.000
_cell.length_b   1.000
_cell.length_c   1.000
_cell.angle_alpha   90.00
_cell.angle_beta   90.00
_cell.angle_gamma   90.00
#
_symmetry.space_group_name_H-M   'P 1'
#
loop_
_entity.id
_entity.type
_entity.pdbx_description
1 polymer ?
#
loop_
_entity_poly.entity_id
_entity_poly.type
_entity_poly.pdbx_seq_one_letter_code
_entity_poly.pdbx_strand_id
1 'polypeptide(L)'
;MKTIKTPLLAIGLLAALPLFAAESSTPAPVPTAIAQHQGPIRIAVIRNLGSDDNTTQFLAGAIQEGRKLGFKVDTFLSNGDDARFQDFVNQAVSQKYDGIILSQGRAPYSTDLVKRIAAAGIAVSVFDTDVSGSIPGVTVSQQDDASLANESFGQLIKDFNGKANIIKLWVGGFPPMERRQAAYQQLLKQNPGIHELESIGAVSSDVQGDTANKVGAVLAKYPKGKIDAIWGTWDAFSQGAYKALKENGRTEIKLYSIDISNQDLQLMREANSPWKVSVAVDTKLIGAVNLRLVANKIAGEPTPATYEFKAASIPQALLASQPGPVNVAGLAKIIPGWGSSNDFIQPWFATLQAKSGK
;
A
#
# COMPACT_ATOMS: atom_id res chain seq x y z
N MET A 1 22.63 89.73 11.85
CA MET A 1 22.78 88.29 11.46
C MET A 1 21.37 87.64 11.46
N LYS A 2 20.81 87.43 10.28
CA LYS A 2 19.47 86.91 10.08
C LYS A 2 19.59 85.38 9.81
N THR A 3 19.04 84.54 10.66
CA THR A 3 18.97 83.10 10.48
C THR A 3 17.74 82.73 9.63
N ILE A 4 17.99 82.10 8.49
CA ILE A 4 16.97 81.64 7.57
C ILE A 4 16.61 80.24 8.03
N LYS A 5 15.32 79.96 8.33
CA LYS A 5 14.78 78.65 8.60
C LYS A 5 14.19 78.08 7.29
N THR A 6 14.72 76.96 6.84
CA THR A 6 14.20 76.20 5.69
C THR A 6 13.15 75.19 6.19
N PRO A 7 11.95 75.00 5.57
CA PRO A 7 11.02 73.99 5.92
C PRO A 7 11.36 72.62 5.24
N LEU A 8 11.39 71.57 6.00
CA LEU A 8 11.50 70.18 5.51
C LEU A 8 10.14 69.72 4.94
N LEU A 9 10.13 69.42 3.64
CA LEU A 9 8.98 68.85 2.96
C LEU A 9 9.03 67.33 3.20
N ALA A 10 8.09 66.76 3.96
CA ALA A 10 7.92 65.30 4.14
C ALA A 10 7.14 64.72 2.95
N ILE A 11 7.84 63.99 2.07
CA ILE A 11 7.22 63.21 1.00
C ILE A 11 6.77 61.88 1.59
N GLY A 12 5.46 61.74 1.78
CA GLY A 12 4.84 60.47 2.17
C GLY A 12 4.85 59.47 1.00
N LEU A 13 5.64 58.43 1.11
CA LEU A 13 5.64 57.30 0.18
C LEU A 13 4.43 56.41 0.50
N LEU A 14 3.34 56.51 -0.27
CA LEU A 14 2.26 55.54 -0.25
C LEU A 14 2.78 54.26 -0.89
N ALA A 15 3.09 53.25 -0.07
CA ALA A 15 3.32 51.87 -0.52
C ALA A 15 1.99 51.26 -0.97
N ALA A 16 1.77 51.13 -2.27
CA ALA A 16 0.69 50.35 -2.85
C ALA A 16 1.00 48.88 -2.60
N LEU A 17 0.27 48.27 -1.69
CA LEU A 17 0.24 46.80 -1.52
C LEU A 17 -0.41 46.19 -2.77
N PRO A 18 0.21 45.19 -3.42
CA PRO A 18 -0.45 44.50 -4.51
C PRO A 18 -1.65 43.71 -3.91
N LEU A 19 -2.85 44.10 -4.34
CA LEU A 19 -4.05 43.28 -4.15
C LEU A 19 -3.84 42.01 -4.95
N PHE A 20 -3.47 40.90 -4.28
CA PHE A 20 -3.61 39.56 -4.86
C PHE A 20 -5.10 39.31 -5.00
N ALA A 21 -5.61 39.55 -6.20
CA ALA A 21 -6.93 39.05 -6.58
C ALA A 21 -6.88 37.53 -6.43
N ALA A 22 -7.64 36.98 -5.45
CA ALA A 22 -7.91 35.57 -5.39
C ALA A 22 -8.62 35.21 -6.72
N GLU A 23 -7.91 34.51 -7.59
CA GLU A 23 -8.54 33.94 -8.79
C GLU A 23 -9.66 33.04 -8.26
N SER A 24 -10.91 33.44 -8.49
CA SER A 24 -12.07 32.60 -8.30
C SER A 24 -12.01 31.53 -9.40
N SER A 25 -11.30 30.41 -9.10
CA SER A 25 -11.26 29.30 -10.03
C SER A 25 -12.67 28.75 -10.18
N THR A 26 -13.27 28.97 -11.35
CA THR A 26 -14.54 28.34 -11.71
C THR A 26 -14.40 26.83 -11.49
N PRO A 27 -15.31 26.17 -10.75
CA PRO A 27 -15.22 24.75 -10.52
C PRO A 27 -15.11 23.99 -11.85
N ALA A 28 -14.15 23.08 -11.95
CA ALA A 28 -13.95 22.30 -13.17
C ALA A 28 -15.23 21.50 -13.51
N PRO A 29 -15.66 21.47 -14.78
CA PRO A 29 -16.88 20.75 -15.16
C PRO A 29 -16.72 19.25 -14.92
N VAL A 30 -17.77 18.63 -14.37
CA VAL A 30 -17.82 17.18 -14.21
C VAL A 30 -18.00 16.54 -15.58
N PRO A 31 -17.21 15.51 -15.96
CA PRO A 31 -17.34 14.81 -17.24
C PRO A 31 -18.76 14.32 -17.48
N THR A 32 -19.22 14.42 -18.75
CA THR A 32 -20.60 14.11 -19.14
C THR A 32 -21.03 12.70 -18.75
N ALA A 33 -20.14 11.72 -18.87
CA ALA A 33 -20.43 10.33 -18.49
C ALA A 33 -20.80 10.18 -17.01
N ILE A 34 -20.21 11.01 -16.13
CA ILE A 34 -20.54 11.03 -14.70
C ILE A 34 -21.74 11.94 -14.43
N ALA A 35 -21.77 13.14 -15.03
CA ALA A 35 -22.80 14.14 -14.76
C ALA A 35 -24.21 13.71 -15.21
N GLN A 36 -24.32 12.92 -16.27
CA GLN A 36 -25.57 12.41 -16.84
C GLN A 36 -25.88 10.96 -16.44
N HIS A 37 -25.07 10.36 -15.56
CA HIS A 37 -25.29 8.99 -15.11
C HIS A 37 -26.65 8.85 -14.41
N GLN A 38 -27.40 7.79 -14.78
CA GLN A 38 -28.72 7.52 -14.19
C GLN A 38 -28.53 6.79 -12.83
N GLY A 39 -28.84 7.50 -11.76
CA GLY A 39 -28.64 6.99 -10.39
C GLY A 39 -27.18 7.11 -9.89
N PRO A 40 -26.86 6.52 -8.73
CA PRO A 40 -25.51 6.55 -8.19
C PRO A 40 -24.57 5.65 -8.99
N ILE A 41 -23.35 6.12 -9.30
CA ILE A 41 -22.29 5.28 -9.86
C ILE A 41 -21.95 4.19 -8.83
N ARG A 42 -21.95 2.94 -9.27
CA ARG A 42 -21.73 1.75 -8.42
C ARG A 42 -20.40 1.09 -8.74
N ILE A 43 -19.57 0.93 -7.73
CA ILE A 43 -18.26 0.28 -7.85
C ILE A 43 -18.23 -0.96 -6.95
N ALA A 44 -17.86 -2.12 -7.53
CA ALA A 44 -17.59 -3.33 -6.77
C ALA A 44 -16.08 -3.44 -6.47
N VAL A 45 -15.74 -3.65 -5.21
CA VAL A 45 -14.38 -4.00 -4.79
C VAL A 45 -14.38 -5.47 -4.41
N ILE A 46 -13.73 -6.30 -5.22
CA ILE A 46 -13.70 -7.76 -5.06
C ILE A 46 -12.27 -8.19 -4.74
N ARG A 47 -12.07 -8.78 -3.55
CA ARG A 47 -10.76 -9.15 -3.05
C ARG A 47 -10.69 -10.63 -2.67
N ASN A 48 -9.62 -11.31 -3.12
CA ASN A 48 -9.42 -12.75 -2.86
C ASN A 48 -8.64 -13.02 -1.57
N LEU A 49 -8.86 -12.20 -0.55
CA LEU A 49 -8.30 -12.39 0.80
C LEU A 49 -9.42 -12.34 1.84
N GLY A 50 -9.07 -12.73 3.06
CA GLY A 50 -9.94 -12.64 4.22
C GLY A 50 -9.94 -11.24 4.84
N SER A 51 -10.62 -11.13 5.98
CA SER A 51 -10.68 -9.91 6.78
C SER A 51 -9.47 -9.85 7.72
N ASP A 52 -8.43 -9.17 7.28
CA ASP A 52 -7.26 -8.79 8.08
C ASP A 52 -7.13 -7.25 8.12
N ASP A 53 -6.13 -6.71 8.84
CA ASP A 53 -5.93 -5.26 8.93
C ASP A 53 -5.60 -4.66 7.54
N ASN A 54 -4.79 -5.33 6.74
CA ASN A 54 -4.45 -4.92 5.38
C ASN A 54 -5.70 -4.80 4.49
N THR A 55 -6.54 -5.84 4.47
CA THR A 55 -7.82 -5.83 3.76
C THR A 55 -8.73 -4.72 4.25
N THR A 56 -8.85 -4.54 5.56
CA THR A 56 -9.67 -3.48 6.17
C THR A 56 -9.21 -2.09 5.71
N GLN A 57 -7.91 -1.82 5.69
CA GLN A 57 -7.34 -0.55 5.24
C GLN A 57 -7.57 -0.34 3.74
N PHE A 58 -7.35 -1.36 2.90
CA PHE A 58 -7.62 -1.29 1.46
C PHE A 58 -9.08 -0.90 1.17
N LEU A 59 -10.02 -1.62 1.77
CA LEU A 59 -11.45 -1.35 1.60
C LEU A 59 -11.82 0.04 2.12
N ALA A 60 -11.28 0.45 3.26
CA ALA A 60 -11.51 1.78 3.83
C ALA A 60 -11.04 2.89 2.87
N GLY A 61 -9.91 2.71 2.20
CA GLY A 61 -9.40 3.64 1.19
C GLY A 61 -10.36 3.80 0.02
N ALA A 62 -10.78 2.69 -0.58
CA ALA A 62 -11.71 2.68 -1.71
C ALA A 62 -13.08 3.27 -1.32
N ILE A 63 -13.64 2.85 -0.17
CA ILE A 63 -14.93 3.34 0.33
C ILE A 63 -14.89 4.85 0.61
N GLN A 64 -13.85 5.34 1.29
CA GLN A 64 -13.73 6.76 1.64
C GLN A 64 -13.57 7.63 0.40
N GLU A 65 -12.75 7.20 -0.57
CA GLU A 65 -12.58 7.95 -1.81
C GLU A 65 -13.86 7.94 -2.66
N GLY A 66 -14.54 6.79 -2.78
CA GLY A 66 -15.81 6.70 -3.46
C GLY A 66 -16.90 7.59 -2.83
N ARG A 67 -16.96 7.61 -1.50
CA ARG A 67 -17.89 8.47 -0.76
C ARG A 67 -17.65 9.97 -1.04
N LYS A 68 -16.38 10.39 -1.12
CA LYS A 68 -16.04 11.79 -1.48
C LYS A 68 -16.57 12.16 -2.86
N LEU A 69 -16.57 11.21 -3.80
CA LEU A 69 -17.07 11.41 -5.15
C LEU A 69 -18.59 11.20 -5.30
N GLY A 70 -19.28 10.81 -4.22
CA GLY A 70 -20.72 10.50 -4.27
C GLY A 70 -21.03 9.12 -4.89
N PHE A 71 -20.03 8.23 -5.00
CA PHE A 71 -20.18 6.89 -5.56
C PHE A 71 -20.60 5.89 -4.48
N LYS A 72 -21.35 4.87 -4.87
CA LYS A 72 -21.66 3.72 -4.01
C LYS A 72 -20.60 2.64 -4.21
N VAL A 73 -19.94 2.24 -3.13
CA VAL A 73 -18.91 1.20 -3.13
C VAL A 73 -19.42 -0.01 -2.36
N ASP A 74 -19.57 -1.13 -3.05
CA ASP A 74 -19.93 -2.43 -2.47
C ASP A 74 -18.68 -3.31 -2.43
N THR A 75 -18.48 -4.08 -1.34
CA THR A 75 -17.27 -4.87 -1.11
C THR A 75 -17.58 -6.36 -1.00
N PHE A 76 -16.71 -7.19 -1.58
CA PHE A 76 -16.86 -8.65 -1.63
C PHE A 76 -15.53 -9.31 -1.27
N LEU A 77 -15.54 -10.19 -0.28
CA LEU A 77 -14.37 -10.95 0.18
C LEU A 77 -14.60 -12.44 -0.06
N SER A 78 -13.71 -13.07 -0.84
CA SER A 78 -13.82 -14.50 -1.12
C SER A 78 -13.08 -15.37 -0.10
N ASN A 79 -12.28 -14.79 0.79
CA ASN A 79 -11.52 -15.50 1.82
C ASN A 79 -10.59 -16.59 1.26
N GLY A 80 -9.96 -16.34 0.09
CA GLY A 80 -9.09 -17.30 -0.57
C GLY A 80 -9.81 -18.35 -1.41
N ASP A 81 -11.15 -18.31 -1.48
CA ASP A 81 -11.96 -19.19 -2.33
C ASP A 81 -12.04 -18.63 -3.75
N ASP A 82 -11.33 -19.27 -4.68
CA ASP A 82 -11.25 -18.85 -6.07
C ASP A 82 -12.57 -18.98 -6.83
N ALA A 83 -13.41 -19.96 -6.50
CA ALA A 83 -14.73 -20.11 -7.11
C ALA A 83 -15.64 -18.95 -6.67
N ARG A 84 -15.67 -18.65 -5.40
CA ARG A 84 -16.42 -17.53 -4.84
C ARG A 84 -15.94 -16.19 -5.37
N PHE A 85 -14.63 -16.01 -5.60
CA PHE A 85 -14.09 -14.81 -6.24
C PHE A 85 -14.66 -14.64 -7.65
N GLN A 86 -14.66 -15.69 -8.45
CA GLN A 86 -15.22 -15.68 -9.79
C GLN A 86 -16.75 -15.44 -9.78
N ASP A 87 -17.47 -16.01 -8.82
CA ASP A 87 -18.91 -15.78 -8.67
C ASP A 87 -19.23 -14.32 -8.35
N PHE A 88 -18.46 -13.67 -7.48
CA PHE A 88 -18.63 -12.25 -7.21
C PHE A 88 -18.39 -11.37 -8.44
N VAL A 89 -17.38 -11.72 -9.27
CA VAL A 89 -17.17 -11.03 -10.56
C VAL A 89 -18.34 -11.23 -11.48
N ASN A 90 -18.85 -12.45 -11.65
CA ASN A 90 -20.02 -12.75 -12.47
C ASN A 90 -21.26 -11.99 -12.00
N GLN A 91 -21.44 -11.91 -10.67
CA GLN A 91 -22.53 -11.13 -10.06
C GLN A 91 -22.37 -9.64 -10.35
N ALA A 92 -21.20 -9.07 -10.20
CA ALA A 92 -20.96 -7.65 -10.45
C ALA A 92 -21.18 -7.29 -11.93
N VAL A 93 -20.77 -8.16 -12.87
CA VAL A 93 -21.02 -7.99 -14.30
C VAL A 93 -22.51 -8.09 -14.60
N SER A 94 -23.22 -9.10 -14.11
CA SER A 94 -24.65 -9.29 -14.36
C SER A 94 -25.51 -8.18 -13.75
N GLN A 95 -25.10 -7.62 -12.62
CA GLN A 95 -25.76 -6.49 -11.97
C GLN A 95 -25.38 -5.13 -12.55
N LYS A 96 -24.54 -5.11 -13.61
CA LYS A 96 -24.13 -3.91 -14.36
C LYS A 96 -23.53 -2.84 -13.43
N TYR A 97 -22.51 -3.22 -12.64
CA TYR A 97 -21.70 -2.22 -11.94
C TYR A 97 -20.99 -1.34 -12.97
N ASP A 98 -20.81 -0.06 -12.65
CA ASP A 98 -20.10 0.89 -13.52
C ASP A 98 -18.59 0.68 -13.49
N GLY A 99 -18.08 0.21 -12.35
CA GLY A 99 -16.67 -0.08 -12.16
C GLY A 99 -16.42 -1.26 -11.24
N ILE A 100 -15.30 -1.94 -11.48
CA ILE A 100 -14.84 -3.07 -10.67
C ILE A 100 -13.36 -2.88 -10.34
N ILE A 101 -13.03 -3.04 -9.07
CA ILE A 101 -11.66 -3.17 -8.56
C ILE A 101 -11.45 -4.63 -8.16
N LEU A 102 -10.52 -5.32 -8.84
CA LEU A 102 -10.12 -6.68 -8.47
C LEU A 102 -8.82 -6.65 -7.69
N SER A 103 -8.71 -7.47 -6.66
CA SER A 103 -7.49 -7.56 -5.85
C SER A 103 -7.17 -9.00 -5.49
N GLN A 104 -5.89 -9.39 -5.67
CA GLN A 104 -5.33 -10.69 -5.29
C GLN A 104 -5.90 -11.88 -6.08
N GLY A 105 -6.38 -11.66 -7.31
CA GLY A 105 -6.79 -12.74 -8.20
C GLY A 105 -5.59 -13.55 -8.69
N ARG A 106 -5.79 -14.85 -8.90
CA ARG A 106 -4.73 -15.79 -9.29
C ARG A 106 -4.69 -16.07 -10.80
N ALA A 107 -3.52 -16.51 -11.31
CA ALA A 107 -3.22 -16.76 -12.71
C ALA A 107 -4.27 -17.55 -13.48
N PRO A 108 -4.77 -18.70 -13.02
CA PRO A 108 -5.56 -19.58 -13.89
C PRO A 108 -6.83 -18.95 -14.45
N TYR A 109 -7.37 -17.91 -13.80
CA TYR A 109 -8.68 -17.35 -14.16
C TYR A 109 -8.70 -15.82 -14.30
N SER A 110 -7.74 -15.10 -13.72
CA SER A 110 -7.83 -13.63 -13.60
C SER A 110 -7.84 -12.94 -14.95
N THR A 111 -6.97 -13.37 -15.88
CA THR A 111 -6.90 -12.75 -17.21
C THR A 111 -8.24 -12.81 -17.95
N ASP A 112 -8.91 -13.96 -17.93
CA ASP A 112 -10.18 -14.13 -18.60
C ASP A 112 -11.32 -13.39 -17.91
N LEU A 113 -11.31 -13.32 -16.57
CA LEU A 113 -12.24 -12.50 -15.79
C LEU A 113 -12.12 -11.02 -16.19
N VAL A 114 -10.89 -10.49 -16.20
CA VAL A 114 -10.64 -9.07 -16.53
C VAL A 114 -11.03 -8.76 -17.96
N LYS A 115 -10.73 -9.65 -18.93
CA LYS A 115 -11.19 -9.50 -20.32
C LYS A 115 -12.72 -9.45 -20.43
N ARG A 116 -13.44 -10.30 -19.69
CA ARG A 116 -14.91 -10.29 -19.67
C ARG A 116 -15.50 -8.99 -19.08
N ILE A 117 -14.90 -8.48 -17.99
CA ILE A 117 -15.31 -7.22 -17.39
C ILE A 117 -15.12 -6.08 -18.42
N ALA A 118 -13.95 -6.01 -19.04
CA ALA A 118 -13.63 -4.98 -20.03
C ALA A 118 -14.55 -5.09 -21.27
N ALA A 119 -14.82 -6.31 -21.76
CA ALA A 119 -15.74 -6.55 -22.88
C ALA A 119 -17.19 -6.18 -22.56
N ALA A 120 -17.60 -6.22 -21.30
CA ALA A 120 -18.90 -5.74 -20.83
C ALA A 120 -18.99 -4.21 -20.73
N GLY A 121 -17.93 -3.46 -21.08
CA GLY A 121 -17.88 -2.00 -20.99
C GLY A 121 -17.74 -1.47 -19.55
N ILE A 122 -17.41 -2.31 -18.59
CA ILE A 122 -17.25 -1.95 -17.17
C ILE A 122 -15.82 -1.44 -16.95
N ALA A 123 -15.68 -0.28 -16.31
CA ALA A 123 -14.38 0.26 -15.95
C ALA A 123 -13.66 -0.67 -14.93
N VAL A 124 -12.42 -1.07 -15.21
CA VAL A 124 -11.71 -2.04 -14.36
C VAL A 124 -10.30 -1.59 -14.04
N SER A 125 -9.94 -1.71 -12.75
CA SER A 125 -8.57 -1.66 -12.23
C SER A 125 -8.29 -2.93 -11.45
N VAL A 126 -7.08 -3.43 -11.54
CA VAL A 126 -6.65 -4.62 -10.79
C VAL A 126 -5.45 -4.28 -9.91
N PHE A 127 -5.42 -4.84 -8.71
CA PHE A 127 -4.30 -4.68 -7.78
C PHE A 127 -3.75 -6.03 -7.36
N ASP A 128 -2.43 -6.22 -7.52
CA ASP A 128 -1.72 -7.47 -7.19
C ASP A 128 -2.48 -8.71 -7.69
N THR A 129 -3.04 -8.60 -8.88
CA THR A 129 -3.83 -9.64 -9.55
C THR A 129 -3.03 -10.13 -10.75
N ASP A 130 -2.95 -11.43 -10.90
CA ASP A 130 -2.18 -12.04 -11.98
C ASP A 130 -2.94 -11.92 -13.32
N VAL A 131 -2.53 -10.95 -14.13
CA VAL A 131 -3.10 -10.69 -15.46
C VAL A 131 -1.99 -10.77 -16.49
N SER A 132 -2.12 -11.72 -17.42
CA SER A 132 -1.16 -11.91 -18.49
C SER A 132 -1.38 -10.91 -19.63
N GLY A 133 -0.33 -10.17 -19.95
CA GLY A 133 -0.33 -9.20 -21.06
C GLY A 133 -1.10 -7.92 -20.74
N SER A 134 -1.14 -7.02 -21.71
CA SER A 134 -1.89 -5.77 -21.62
C SER A 134 -3.31 -5.98 -22.15
N ILE A 135 -4.30 -5.55 -21.39
CA ILE A 135 -5.72 -5.55 -21.81
C ILE A 135 -6.13 -4.09 -22.00
N PRO A 136 -6.62 -3.70 -23.20
CA PRO A 136 -7.03 -2.32 -23.45
C PRO A 136 -8.05 -1.81 -22.42
N GLY A 137 -7.83 -0.59 -21.92
CA GLY A 137 -8.72 0.03 -20.93
C GLY A 137 -8.52 -0.47 -19.48
N VAL A 138 -7.67 -1.45 -19.22
CA VAL A 138 -7.37 -1.97 -17.90
C VAL A 138 -6.10 -1.34 -17.35
N THR A 139 -6.08 -1.01 -16.06
CA THR A 139 -4.85 -0.68 -15.32
C THR A 139 -4.51 -1.82 -14.39
N VAL A 140 -3.30 -2.36 -14.50
CA VAL A 140 -2.71 -3.29 -13.55
C VAL A 140 -1.86 -2.48 -12.58
N SER A 141 -2.29 -2.41 -11.34
CA SER A 141 -1.53 -1.74 -10.27
C SER A 141 -0.89 -2.79 -9.35
N GLN A 142 0.27 -2.46 -8.82
CA GLN A 142 1.03 -3.32 -7.93
C GLN A 142 1.89 -2.50 -6.98
N GLN A 143 2.35 -3.12 -5.91
CA GLN A 143 3.41 -2.56 -5.09
C GLN A 143 4.74 -2.65 -5.85
N ASP A 144 5.65 -1.71 -5.62
CA ASP A 144 7.06 -1.86 -6.07
C ASP A 144 7.75 -2.90 -5.18
N ASP A 145 7.45 -4.18 -5.44
CA ASP A 145 7.96 -5.31 -4.66
C ASP A 145 9.48 -5.44 -4.74
N ALA A 146 10.10 -4.97 -5.81
CA ALA A 146 11.55 -4.91 -5.92
C ALA A 146 12.14 -3.92 -4.91
N SER A 147 11.57 -2.71 -4.80
CA SER A 147 11.99 -1.73 -3.79
C SER A 147 11.68 -2.21 -2.37
N LEU A 148 10.52 -2.84 -2.13
CA LEU A 148 10.19 -3.43 -0.83
C LEU A 148 11.26 -4.43 -0.38
N ALA A 149 11.67 -5.35 -1.27
CA ALA A 149 12.70 -6.34 -0.98
C ALA A 149 14.09 -5.69 -0.88
N ASN A 150 14.45 -4.79 -1.80
CA ASN A 150 15.75 -4.13 -1.83
C ASN A 150 15.98 -3.27 -0.58
N GLU A 151 14.97 -2.57 -0.09
CA GLU A 151 15.11 -1.74 1.10
C GLU A 151 15.12 -2.57 2.39
N SER A 152 14.19 -3.53 2.54
CA SER A 152 14.11 -4.34 3.76
C SER A 152 15.29 -5.29 3.91
N PHE A 153 15.61 -6.06 2.88
CA PHE A 153 16.76 -6.97 2.89
C PHE A 153 18.10 -6.23 2.77
N GLY A 154 18.13 -5.12 2.01
CA GLY A 154 19.28 -4.23 1.94
C GLY A 154 19.67 -3.63 3.30
N GLN A 155 18.68 -3.29 4.15
CA GLN A 155 18.95 -2.86 5.52
C GLN A 155 19.57 -3.99 6.35
N LEU A 156 19.11 -5.24 6.21
CA LEU A 156 19.73 -6.40 6.84
C LEU A 156 21.20 -6.54 6.39
N ILE A 157 21.44 -6.51 5.08
CA ILE A 157 22.82 -6.61 4.54
C ILE A 157 23.72 -5.53 5.14
N LYS A 158 23.22 -4.30 5.24
CA LYS A 158 23.96 -3.16 5.81
C LYS A 158 24.24 -3.34 7.29
N ASP A 159 23.25 -3.75 8.09
CA ASP A 159 23.40 -3.91 9.54
C ASP A 159 24.40 -5.01 9.92
N PHE A 160 24.55 -6.02 9.06
CA PHE A 160 25.49 -7.13 9.24
C PHE A 160 26.76 -7.01 8.38
N ASN A 161 27.01 -5.86 7.74
CA ASN A 161 28.17 -5.64 6.87
C ASN A 161 28.35 -6.74 5.81
N GLY A 162 27.23 -7.23 5.24
CA GLY A 162 27.20 -8.25 4.21
C GLY A 162 27.51 -9.67 4.67
N LYS A 163 27.45 -9.96 5.98
CA LYS A 163 27.76 -11.29 6.54
C LYS A 163 26.75 -11.66 7.62
N ALA A 164 25.84 -12.60 7.30
CA ALA A 164 24.84 -13.09 8.26
C ALA A 164 24.34 -14.47 7.87
N ASN A 165 23.96 -15.26 8.86
CA ASN A 165 23.18 -16.47 8.70
C ASN A 165 21.70 -16.13 8.91
N ILE A 166 20.85 -16.39 7.93
CA ILE A 166 19.48 -15.93 7.94
C ILE A 166 18.46 -17.05 7.78
N ILE A 167 17.26 -16.78 8.28
CA ILE A 167 16.04 -17.50 7.92
C ILE A 167 15.24 -16.59 6.99
N LYS A 168 14.78 -17.14 5.87
CA LYS A 168 13.83 -16.49 4.98
C LYS A 168 12.42 -17.00 5.25
N LEU A 169 11.46 -16.07 5.40
CA LEU A 169 10.04 -16.38 5.49
C LEU A 169 9.37 -16.01 4.17
N TRP A 170 8.97 -17.02 3.38
CA TRP A 170 8.47 -16.83 2.03
C TRP A 170 7.59 -18.00 1.59
N VAL A 171 6.65 -17.73 0.70
CA VAL A 171 5.81 -18.73 0.05
C VAL A 171 5.62 -18.38 -1.43
N GLY A 172 5.73 -19.37 -2.30
CA GLY A 172 5.52 -19.22 -3.74
C GLY A 172 4.05 -19.19 -4.17
N GLY A 173 3.82 -18.87 -5.46
CA GLY A 173 2.50 -18.93 -6.10
C GLY A 173 1.66 -17.67 -5.99
N PHE A 174 2.20 -16.57 -5.42
CA PHE A 174 1.53 -15.27 -5.36
C PHE A 174 2.40 -14.21 -6.06
N PRO A 175 1.84 -13.39 -6.97
CA PRO A 175 2.62 -12.43 -7.73
C PRO A 175 3.54 -11.53 -6.91
N PRO A 176 3.10 -10.89 -5.79
CA PRO A 176 4.01 -10.11 -4.95
C PRO A 176 5.17 -10.93 -4.39
N MET A 177 4.91 -12.17 -3.95
CA MET A 177 5.92 -13.04 -3.37
C MET A 177 7.00 -13.43 -4.40
N GLU A 178 6.59 -13.70 -5.64
CA GLU A 178 7.52 -14.03 -6.73
C GLU A 178 8.39 -12.81 -7.12
N ARG A 179 7.81 -11.61 -7.16
CA ARG A 179 8.56 -10.38 -7.42
C ARG A 179 9.57 -10.06 -6.31
N ARG A 180 9.17 -10.22 -5.02
CA ARG A 180 10.05 -10.08 -3.85
C ARG A 180 11.17 -11.11 -3.88
N GLN A 181 10.86 -12.36 -4.25
CA GLN A 181 11.85 -13.44 -4.39
C GLN A 181 12.88 -13.14 -5.48
N ALA A 182 12.46 -12.61 -6.63
CA ALA A 182 13.38 -12.26 -7.71
C ALA A 182 14.40 -11.20 -7.27
N ALA A 183 13.97 -10.15 -6.57
CA ALA A 183 14.86 -9.13 -6.02
C ALA A 183 15.78 -9.70 -4.93
N TYR A 184 15.25 -10.53 -4.02
CA TYR A 184 16.04 -11.22 -3.00
C TYR A 184 17.19 -12.06 -3.60
N GLN A 185 16.89 -12.85 -4.64
CA GLN A 185 17.91 -13.68 -5.28
C GLN A 185 19.05 -12.86 -5.90
N GLN A 186 18.73 -11.69 -6.45
CA GLN A 186 19.76 -10.78 -6.98
C GLN A 186 20.64 -10.23 -5.85
N LEU A 187 20.04 -9.79 -4.73
CA LEU A 187 20.78 -9.28 -3.58
C LEU A 187 21.65 -10.36 -2.93
N LEU A 188 21.13 -11.58 -2.81
CA LEU A 188 21.88 -12.70 -2.25
C LEU A 188 23.12 -13.03 -3.10
N LYS A 189 22.95 -13.05 -4.43
CA LYS A 189 24.07 -13.25 -5.37
C LYS A 189 25.16 -12.18 -5.26
N GLN A 190 24.77 -10.94 -4.98
CA GLN A 190 25.70 -9.81 -4.80
C GLN A 190 26.37 -9.79 -3.42
N ASN A 191 25.83 -10.52 -2.45
CA ASN A 191 26.30 -10.56 -1.07
C ASN A 191 26.58 -12.00 -0.61
N PRO A 192 27.66 -12.63 -1.11
CA PRO A 192 27.95 -14.06 -0.85
C PRO A 192 28.26 -14.39 0.62
N GLY A 193 28.43 -13.39 1.48
CA GLY A 193 28.58 -13.57 2.93
C GLY A 193 27.26 -13.75 3.66
N ILE A 194 26.13 -13.57 2.98
CA ILE A 194 24.80 -13.86 3.53
C ILE A 194 24.44 -15.32 3.22
N HIS A 195 24.17 -16.10 4.25
CA HIS A 195 23.84 -17.52 4.10
C HIS A 195 22.40 -17.81 4.55
N GLU A 196 21.55 -18.21 3.60
CA GLU A 196 20.20 -18.70 3.90
C GLU A 196 20.31 -20.11 4.52
N LEU A 197 20.01 -20.23 5.81
CA LEU A 197 20.01 -21.51 6.52
C LEU A 197 18.73 -22.28 6.29
N GLU A 198 17.59 -21.59 6.28
CA GLU A 198 16.24 -22.15 6.09
C GLU A 198 15.37 -21.16 5.32
N SER A 199 14.49 -21.72 4.48
CA SER A 199 13.39 -20.99 3.84
C SER A 199 12.08 -21.67 4.24
N ILE A 200 11.22 -20.95 4.97
CA ILE A 200 9.99 -21.48 5.52
C ILE A 200 8.83 -20.54 5.27
N GLY A 201 7.64 -21.10 5.10
CA GLY A 201 6.40 -20.36 4.93
C GLY A 201 5.28 -21.30 4.49
N ALA A 202 4.07 -20.88 4.73
CA ALA A 202 2.85 -21.52 4.21
C ALA A 202 1.71 -20.52 4.32
N VAL A 203 0.69 -20.66 3.49
CA VAL A 203 -0.57 -19.95 3.64
C VAL A 203 -1.58 -20.91 4.25
N SER A 204 -2.15 -20.51 5.37
CA SER A 204 -3.15 -21.29 6.12
C SER A 204 -4.19 -20.32 6.71
N SER A 205 -5.16 -20.84 7.41
CA SER A 205 -6.13 -20.02 8.16
C SER A 205 -5.51 -19.29 9.38
N ASP A 206 -4.34 -19.76 9.86
CA ASP A 206 -3.56 -19.15 10.94
C ASP A 206 -2.09 -19.04 10.55
N VAL A 207 -1.77 -18.13 9.63
CA VAL A 207 -0.41 -17.91 9.14
C VAL A 207 0.57 -17.54 10.26
N GLN A 208 0.12 -16.73 11.22
CA GLN A 208 0.97 -16.30 12.34
C GLN A 208 1.34 -17.46 13.26
N GLY A 209 0.34 -18.25 13.67
CA GLY A 209 0.54 -19.44 14.53
C GLY A 209 1.42 -20.49 13.86
N ASP A 210 1.15 -20.80 12.61
CA ASP A 210 1.95 -21.76 11.84
C ASP A 210 3.39 -21.30 11.66
N THR A 211 3.59 -20.01 11.38
CA THR A 211 4.94 -19.44 11.27
C THR A 211 5.66 -19.47 12.62
N ALA A 212 4.97 -19.12 13.70
CA ALA A 212 5.56 -19.19 15.04
C ALA A 212 6.03 -20.61 15.38
N ASN A 213 5.21 -21.62 15.09
CA ASN A 213 5.56 -23.03 15.31
C ASN A 213 6.77 -23.46 14.48
N LYS A 214 6.80 -23.11 13.18
CA LYS A 214 7.92 -23.45 12.29
C LYS A 214 9.21 -22.75 12.68
N VAL A 215 9.16 -21.45 12.99
CA VAL A 215 10.33 -20.69 13.48
C VAL A 215 10.79 -21.29 14.80
N GLY A 216 9.90 -21.61 15.74
CA GLY A 216 10.25 -22.28 16.99
C GLY A 216 11.02 -23.60 16.79
N ALA A 217 10.60 -24.42 15.84
CA ALA A 217 11.31 -25.65 15.47
C ALA A 217 12.71 -25.36 14.91
N VAL A 218 12.87 -24.33 14.07
CA VAL A 218 14.18 -23.91 13.56
C VAL A 218 15.07 -23.37 14.68
N LEU A 219 14.53 -22.59 15.62
CA LEU A 219 15.28 -22.10 16.78
C LEU A 219 15.78 -23.24 17.68
N ALA A 220 15.03 -24.34 17.80
CA ALA A 220 15.49 -25.54 18.51
C ALA A 220 16.63 -26.27 17.78
N LYS A 221 16.63 -26.26 16.43
CA LYS A 221 17.67 -26.86 15.59
C LYS A 221 18.99 -26.07 15.65
N TYR A 222 18.91 -24.74 15.70
CA TYR A 222 20.07 -23.87 15.64
C TYR A 222 20.31 -23.18 17.00
N PRO A 223 21.41 -23.53 17.71
CA PRO A 223 21.72 -22.92 19.01
C PRO A 223 22.00 -21.40 18.89
N LYS A 224 22.00 -20.74 20.04
CA LYS A 224 22.26 -19.31 20.16
C LYS A 224 23.55 -18.90 19.43
N GLY A 225 23.50 -17.80 18.68
CA GLY A 225 24.62 -17.29 17.88
C GLY A 225 24.81 -17.97 16.50
N LYS A 226 23.90 -18.87 16.09
CA LYS A 226 23.94 -19.49 14.75
C LYS A 226 23.02 -18.84 13.73
N ILE A 227 22.03 -18.10 14.19
CA ILE A 227 21.12 -17.32 13.35
C ILE A 227 21.30 -15.86 13.74
N ASP A 228 21.56 -15.01 12.78
CA ASP A 228 21.76 -13.58 12.97
C ASP A 228 20.47 -12.78 12.71
N ALA A 229 19.71 -13.17 11.67
CA ALA A 229 18.52 -12.45 11.28
C ALA A 229 17.42 -13.34 10.66
N ILE A 230 16.21 -12.81 10.66
CA ILE A 230 15.06 -13.33 9.91
C ILE A 230 14.62 -12.23 8.94
N TRP A 231 14.38 -12.60 7.69
CA TRP A 231 13.75 -11.74 6.70
C TRP A 231 12.37 -12.26 6.34
N GLY A 232 11.33 -11.47 6.64
CA GLY A 232 9.94 -11.78 6.37
C GLY A 232 9.44 -11.04 5.13
N THR A 233 8.92 -11.78 4.15
CA THR A 233 8.37 -11.23 2.92
C THR A 233 6.92 -10.76 3.06
N TRP A 234 6.33 -10.94 4.22
CA TRP A 234 4.97 -10.55 4.58
C TRP A 234 4.89 -10.35 6.10
N ASP A 235 4.16 -9.32 6.55
CA ASP A 235 4.02 -8.97 7.96
C ASP A 235 3.43 -10.10 8.82
N ALA A 236 2.46 -10.86 8.30
CA ALA A 236 1.89 -12.00 9.02
C ALA A 236 2.94 -13.07 9.35
N PHE A 237 3.91 -13.32 8.46
CA PHE A 237 5.07 -14.17 8.76
C PHE A 237 5.94 -13.54 9.84
N SER A 238 6.18 -12.24 9.75
CA SER A 238 7.04 -11.53 10.69
C SER A 238 6.45 -11.47 12.09
N GLN A 239 5.13 -11.34 12.22
CA GLN A 239 4.41 -11.44 13.49
C GLN A 239 4.59 -12.83 14.12
N GLY A 240 4.47 -13.89 13.34
CA GLY A 240 4.73 -15.26 13.79
C GLY A 240 6.16 -15.45 14.25
N ALA A 241 7.14 -14.95 13.47
CA ALA A 241 8.55 -15.00 13.84
C ALA A 241 8.83 -14.20 15.13
N TYR A 242 8.28 -13.00 15.24
CA TYR A 242 8.38 -12.17 16.44
C TYR A 242 7.92 -12.93 17.69
N LYS A 243 6.73 -13.56 17.61
CA LYS A 243 6.19 -14.38 18.69
C LYS A 243 7.16 -15.51 19.06
N ALA A 244 7.64 -16.27 18.10
CA ALA A 244 8.60 -17.35 18.34
C ALA A 244 9.90 -16.87 18.99
N LEU A 245 10.45 -15.74 18.53
CA LEU A 245 11.66 -15.14 19.11
C LEU A 245 11.47 -14.74 20.57
N LYS A 246 10.33 -14.15 20.92
CA LYS A 246 10.00 -13.75 22.30
C LYS A 246 9.79 -14.97 23.19
N GLU A 247 9.02 -15.94 22.77
CA GLU A 247 8.69 -17.16 23.54
C GLU A 247 9.93 -18.04 23.81
N ASN A 248 10.89 -18.06 22.87
CA ASN A 248 12.14 -18.82 23.01
C ASN A 248 13.32 -18.03 23.56
N GLY A 249 13.12 -16.76 23.96
CA GLY A 249 14.20 -15.91 24.50
C GLY A 249 15.32 -15.65 23.49
N ARG A 250 15.00 -15.56 22.18
CA ARG A 250 15.94 -15.41 21.07
C ARG A 250 15.87 -14.01 20.42
N THR A 251 15.66 -12.98 21.20
CA THR A 251 15.52 -11.58 20.73
C THR A 251 16.85 -10.95 20.27
N GLU A 252 17.96 -11.65 20.40
CA GLU A 252 19.21 -11.28 19.74
C GLU A 252 19.14 -11.38 18.21
N ILE A 253 18.32 -12.29 17.67
CA ILE A 253 18.07 -12.45 16.23
C ILE A 253 17.25 -11.26 15.74
N LYS A 254 17.75 -10.55 14.71
CA LYS A 254 17.08 -9.36 14.19
C LYS A 254 16.03 -9.74 13.14
N LEU A 255 14.92 -8.99 13.12
CA LEU A 255 13.81 -9.22 12.20
C LEU A 255 13.66 -8.03 11.25
N TYR A 256 13.58 -8.31 9.97
CA TYR A 256 13.38 -7.37 8.87
C TYR A 256 12.16 -7.81 8.08
N SER A 257 11.29 -6.88 7.71
CA SER A 257 9.97 -7.24 7.18
C SER A 257 9.53 -6.39 6.00
N ILE A 258 8.58 -6.91 5.28
CA ILE A 258 7.77 -6.21 4.28
C ILE A 258 6.34 -6.16 4.81
N ASP A 259 5.61 -5.12 4.39
CA ASP A 259 4.27 -4.74 4.82
C ASP A 259 4.21 -4.19 6.26
N ILE A 260 3.08 -3.60 6.64
CA ILE A 260 2.88 -2.99 7.96
C ILE A 260 1.40 -2.99 8.36
N SER A 261 1.15 -3.30 9.62
CA SER A 261 -0.16 -3.21 10.28
C SER A 261 -0.08 -2.42 11.58
N ASN A 262 -1.21 -2.13 12.17
CA ASN A 262 -1.24 -1.52 13.50
C ASN A 262 -0.62 -2.40 14.57
N GLN A 263 -0.76 -3.72 14.45
CA GLN A 263 -0.14 -4.69 15.34
C GLN A 263 1.39 -4.65 15.22
N ASP A 264 1.93 -4.60 14.00
CA ASP A 264 3.38 -4.55 13.76
C ASP A 264 4.01 -3.32 14.40
N LEU A 265 3.36 -2.17 14.26
CA LEU A 265 3.81 -0.92 14.88
C LEU A 265 3.89 -1.03 16.41
N GLN A 266 2.97 -1.76 17.04
CA GLN A 266 3.01 -2.04 18.47
C GLN A 266 4.18 -2.96 18.82
N LEU A 267 4.34 -4.08 18.10
CA LEU A 267 5.43 -5.04 18.30
C LEU A 267 6.82 -4.42 18.07
N MET A 268 6.95 -3.59 17.04
CA MET A 268 8.19 -2.87 16.76
C MET A 268 8.57 -1.89 17.87
N ARG A 269 7.60 -1.31 18.56
CA ARG A 269 7.81 -0.34 19.65
C ARG A 269 8.06 -0.97 21.01
N GLU A 270 7.84 -2.27 21.17
CA GLU A 270 8.15 -2.93 22.44
C GLU A 270 9.62 -2.74 22.85
N ALA A 271 9.87 -2.64 24.15
CA ALA A 271 11.23 -2.57 24.68
C ALA A 271 12.05 -3.79 24.22
N ASN A 272 13.23 -3.53 23.65
CA ASN A 272 14.13 -4.55 23.11
C ASN A 272 13.50 -5.39 21.98
N SER A 273 12.58 -4.82 21.19
CA SER A 273 12.03 -5.49 20.03
C SER A 273 13.14 -5.94 19.05
N PRO A 274 13.14 -7.19 18.61
CA PRO A 274 14.05 -7.66 17.57
C PRO A 274 13.72 -7.08 16.18
N TRP A 275 12.51 -6.57 15.96
CA TRP A 275 12.02 -6.09 14.67
C TRP A 275 12.62 -4.72 14.33
N LYS A 276 13.53 -4.67 13.33
CA LYS A 276 14.37 -3.50 13.05
C LYS A 276 13.77 -2.55 12.02
N VAL A 277 13.11 -3.09 11.02
CA VAL A 277 12.50 -2.32 9.95
C VAL A 277 11.35 -3.09 9.34
N SER A 278 10.31 -2.38 8.95
CA SER A 278 9.36 -2.79 7.90
C SER A 278 9.45 -1.84 6.73
N VAL A 279 9.28 -2.36 5.53
CA VAL A 279 9.16 -1.55 4.32
C VAL A 279 7.80 -1.83 3.71
N ALA A 280 7.01 -0.79 3.51
CA ALA A 280 5.60 -0.96 3.18
C ALA A 280 5.06 0.14 2.27
N VAL A 281 3.91 -0.11 1.68
CA VAL A 281 3.04 0.88 1.04
C VAL A 281 1.82 1.09 1.93
N ASP A 282 1.29 2.31 2.00
CA ASP A 282 0.02 2.54 2.69
C ASP A 282 -1.13 1.86 1.93
N THR A 283 -1.65 0.80 2.51
CA THR A 283 -2.70 -0.02 1.90
C THR A 283 -4.01 0.76 1.72
N LYS A 284 -4.29 1.72 2.59
CA LYS A 284 -5.44 2.61 2.44
C LYS A 284 -5.30 3.50 1.20
N LEU A 285 -4.09 4.02 0.94
CA LEU A 285 -3.79 4.76 -0.27
C LEU A 285 -3.95 3.89 -1.52
N ILE A 286 -3.54 2.62 -1.47
CA ILE A 286 -3.73 1.68 -2.59
C ILE A 286 -5.22 1.58 -2.97
N GLY A 287 -6.10 1.39 -1.99
CA GLY A 287 -7.54 1.34 -2.22
C GLY A 287 -8.10 2.63 -2.83
N ALA A 288 -7.68 3.79 -2.30
CA ALA A 288 -8.10 5.09 -2.79
C ALA A 288 -7.68 5.35 -4.24
N VAL A 289 -6.41 5.06 -4.58
CA VAL A 289 -5.86 5.25 -5.93
C VAL A 289 -6.53 4.32 -6.95
N ASN A 290 -6.79 3.06 -6.60
CA ASN A 290 -7.53 2.16 -7.48
C ASN A 290 -8.96 2.64 -7.74
N LEU A 291 -9.61 3.25 -6.76
CA LEU A 291 -10.91 3.89 -6.98
C LEU A 291 -10.81 5.09 -7.93
N ARG A 292 -9.79 5.94 -7.78
CA ARG A 292 -9.54 7.08 -8.70
C ARG A 292 -9.31 6.61 -10.13
N LEU A 293 -8.53 5.53 -10.31
CA LEU A 293 -8.33 4.91 -11.63
C LEU A 293 -9.67 4.50 -12.27
N VAL A 294 -10.53 3.82 -11.51
CA VAL A 294 -11.86 3.43 -12.00
C VAL A 294 -12.73 4.65 -12.27
N ALA A 295 -12.73 5.67 -11.42
CA ALA A 295 -13.46 6.92 -11.62
C ALA A 295 -13.03 7.64 -12.91
N ASN A 296 -11.73 7.73 -13.18
CA ASN A 296 -11.19 8.30 -14.41
C ASN A 296 -11.63 7.51 -15.66
N LYS A 297 -11.61 6.17 -15.57
CA LYS A 297 -12.09 5.32 -16.68
C LYS A 297 -13.58 5.54 -16.99
N ILE A 298 -14.44 5.63 -15.97
CA ILE A 298 -15.87 5.95 -16.12
C ILE A 298 -16.05 7.33 -16.75
N ALA A 299 -15.18 8.29 -16.40
CA ALA A 299 -15.18 9.64 -16.97
C ALA A 299 -14.68 9.70 -18.41
N GLY A 300 -14.09 8.65 -18.95
CA GLY A 300 -13.41 8.64 -20.25
C GLY A 300 -12.03 9.27 -20.24
N GLU A 301 -11.47 9.50 -19.06
CA GLU A 301 -10.12 10.05 -18.90
C GLU A 301 -9.03 8.99 -19.15
N PRO A 302 -7.88 9.38 -19.71
CA PRO A 302 -6.77 8.43 -19.93
C PRO A 302 -6.21 7.92 -18.60
N THR A 303 -5.93 6.62 -18.54
CA THR A 303 -5.27 5.97 -17.43
C THR A 303 -4.14 5.09 -17.93
N PRO A 304 -3.03 4.91 -17.16
CA PRO A 304 -1.94 4.07 -17.58
C PRO A 304 -2.33 2.59 -17.62
N ALA A 305 -1.60 1.79 -18.41
CA ALA A 305 -1.77 0.34 -18.43
C ALA A 305 -1.22 -0.31 -17.12
N THR A 306 -0.19 0.27 -16.54
CA THR A 306 0.43 -0.20 -15.30
C THR A 306 0.67 0.95 -14.33
N TYR A 307 0.61 0.69 -13.03
CA TYR A 307 0.94 1.65 -11.99
C TYR A 307 1.60 0.97 -10.79
N GLU A 308 2.67 1.55 -10.28
CA GLU A 308 3.41 1.01 -9.13
C GLU A 308 3.36 1.97 -7.94
N PHE A 309 2.98 1.42 -6.79
CA PHE A 309 2.97 2.14 -5.52
C PHE A 309 4.36 2.14 -4.90
N LYS A 310 4.87 3.33 -4.58
CA LYS A 310 6.19 3.49 -3.97
C LYS A 310 6.21 3.02 -2.52
N ALA A 311 7.26 2.30 -2.17
CA ALA A 311 7.53 1.85 -0.81
C ALA A 311 8.03 2.99 0.08
N ALA A 312 7.85 2.81 1.40
CA ALA A 312 8.46 3.63 2.43
C ALA A 312 9.06 2.75 3.52
N SER A 313 10.27 3.09 3.96
CA SER A 313 10.94 2.42 5.07
C SER A 313 10.44 2.95 6.42
N ILE A 314 10.16 2.04 7.34
CA ILE A 314 9.63 2.30 8.69
C ILE A 314 10.61 1.71 9.70
N PRO A 315 11.69 2.42 10.06
CA PRO A 315 12.67 1.94 11.02
C PRO A 315 12.11 1.91 12.44
N GLN A 316 12.43 0.88 13.21
CA GLN A 316 12.12 0.80 14.64
C GLN A 316 12.56 2.04 15.41
N ALA A 317 13.76 2.54 15.14
CA ALA A 317 14.31 3.71 15.81
C ALA A 317 13.43 4.97 15.64
N LEU A 318 12.84 5.16 14.45
CA LEU A 318 11.91 6.25 14.20
C LEU A 318 10.65 6.10 15.05
N LEU A 319 10.11 4.88 15.17
CA LEU A 319 8.92 4.62 15.98
C LEU A 319 9.21 4.78 17.47
N ALA A 320 10.37 4.30 17.93
CA ALA A 320 10.78 4.39 19.33
C ALA A 320 11.00 5.84 19.80
N SER A 321 11.36 6.76 18.89
CA SER A 321 11.53 8.18 19.19
C SER A 321 10.22 8.94 19.38
N GLN A 322 9.07 8.36 19.02
CA GLN A 322 7.79 9.02 19.16
C GLN A 322 7.28 9.00 20.61
N PRO A 323 6.72 10.12 21.11
CA PRO A 323 6.32 10.24 22.51
C PRO A 323 5.09 9.39 22.89
N GLY A 324 4.32 8.90 21.91
CA GLY A 324 3.09 8.13 22.11
C GLY A 324 2.88 7.01 21.10
N PRO A 325 1.76 6.28 21.21
CA PRO A 325 1.42 5.23 20.26
C PRO A 325 1.37 5.75 18.82
N VAL A 326 1.90 4.97 17.89
CA VAL A 326 1.81 5.23 16.44
C VAL A 326 0.92 4.15 15.82
N ASN A 327 -0.04 4.55 15.01
CA ASN A 327 -0.81 3.66 14.16
C ASN A 327 -0.49 3.95 12.68
N VAL A 328 -0.96 3.10 11.78
CA VAL A 328 -0.67 3.22 10.33
C VAL A 328 -1.05 4.60 9.78
N ALA A 329 -2.20 5.15 10.17
CA ALA A 329 -2.61 6.49 9.76
C ALA A 329 -1.71 7.59 10.35
N GLY A 330 -1.18 7.38 11.55
CA GLY A 330 -0.26 8.30 12.22
C GLY A 330 1.13 8.36 11.59
N LEU A 331 1.52 7.36 10.79
CA LEU A 331 2.79 7.37 10.05
C LEU A 331 2.89 8.58 9.12
N ALA A 332 1.78 9.11 8.62
CA ALA A 332 1.76 10.33 7.80
C ALA A 332 2.38 11.56 8.48
N LYS A 333 2.47 11.56 9.82
CA LYS A 333 3.08 12.66 10.58
C LYS A 333 4.60 12.55 10.70
N ILE A 334 5.15 11.37 10.47
CA ILE A 334 6.57 11.05 10.72
C ILE A 334 7.30 10.50 9.49
N ILE A 335 6.57 10.07 8.46
CA ILE A 335 7.12 9.59 7.19
C ILE A 335 6.59 10.48 6.07
N PRO A 336 7.46 11.28 5.43
CA PRO A 336 7.05 12.14 4.33
C PRO A 336 6.40 11.36 3.19
N GLY A 337 5.21 11.79 2.76
CA GLY A 337 4.46 11.17 1.67
C GLY A 337 3.64 9.93 2.06
N TRP A 338 3.73 9.43 3.28
CA TRP A 338 2.91 8.29 3.71
C TRP A 338 1.41 8.62 3.65
N GLY A 339 0.64 7.73 3.02
CA GLY A 339 -0.82 7.87 2.91
C GLY A 339 -1.30 9.02 2.04
N SER A 340 -0.39 9.70 1.33
CA SER A 340 -0.69 10.87 0.50
C SER A 340 -0.22 10.65 -0.93
N SER A 341 -1.12 10.87 -1.89
CA SER A 341 -0.81 10.96 -3.32
C SER A 341 -1.88 11.80 -4.00
N ASN A 342 -1.45 12.61 -4.97
CA ASN A 342 -2.32 13.31 -5.89
C ASN A 342 -2.52 12.55 -7.20
N ASP A 343 -2.00 11.32 -7.30
CA ASP A 343 -2.10 10.51 -8.50
C ASP A 343 -3.56 10.25 -8.86
N PHE A 344 -3.86 10.49 -10.12
CA PHE A 344 -5.18 10.33 -10.72
C PHE A 344 -6.29 11.21 -10.10
N ILE A 345 -5.96 12.21 -9.30
CA ILE A 345 -6.90 13.25 -8.89
C ILE A 345 -7.09 14.21 -10.06
N GLN A 346 -8.34 14.38 -10.48
CA GLN A 346 -8.72 15.31 -11.52
C GLN A 346 -9.38 16.57 -10.94
N PRO A 347 -9.29 17.72 -11.61
CA PRO A 347 -9.91 18.96 -11.10
C PRO A 347 -11.42 18.84 -10.83
N TRP A 348 -12.14 18.02 -11.58
CA TRP A 348 -13.59 17.79 -11.40
C TRP A 348 -13.92 17.00 -10.12
N PHE A 349 -12.94 16.31 -9.47
CA PHE A 349 -13.16 15.65 -8.19
C PHE A 349 -13.61 16.66 -7.13
N ALA A 350 -12.96 17.83 -7.06
CA ALA A 350 -13.33 18.89 -6.14
C ALA A 350 -14.80 19.34 -6.33
N THR A 351 -15.27 19.39 -7.58
CA THR A 351 -16.67 19.73 -7.90
C THR A 351 -17.65 18.70 -7.37
N LEU A 352 -17.33 17.39 -7.47
CA LEU A 352 -18.16 16.33 -6.89
C LEU A 352 -18.13 16.34 -5.36
N GLN A 353 -16.96 16.54 -4.76
CA GLN A 353 -16.80 16.62 -3.32
C GLN A 353 -17.63 17.75 -2.71
N ALA A 354 -17.64 18.91 -3.34
CA ALA A 354 -18.47 20.05 -2.91
C ALA A 354 -19.97 19.72 -2.98
N LYS A 355 -20.42 18.95 -3.99
CA LYS A 355 -21.82 18.53 -4.15
C LYS A 355 -22.22 17.43 -3.15
N SER A 356 -21.30 16.55 -2.79
CA SER A 356 -21.57 15.46 -1.85
C SER A 356 -21.63 15.91 -0.37
N GLY A 357 -21.29 17.16 -0.10
CA GLY A 357 -21.31 17.73 1.27
C GLY A 357 -20.25 17.13 2.22
N LYS A 358 -19.18 16.57 1.68
CA LYS A 358 -18.19 15.79 2.46
C LYS A 358 -16.76 16.22 2.14
#